data_5ec07094e52d1312eadc618b2f1f76d9
#
_entry.id   5ec07094e52d1312eadc618b2f1f76d9
#
_cell.length_a   1.000
_cell.length_b   1.000
_cell.length_c   1.000
_cell.angle_alpha   90.00
_cell.angle_beta   90.00
_cell.angle_gamma   90.00
#
_symmetry.space_group_name_H-M   'P 1'
#
loop_
_entity.id
_entity.type
_entity.pdbx_description
1 polymer ?
#
loop_
_entity_poly.entity_id
_entity_poly.type
_entity_poly.pdbx_seq_one_letter_code
_entity_poly.pdbx_strand_id
1 'polypeptide(L)'
;MVCIGLVFMIVASRIPLRMYKWAAVPAYIVSALLLVAVLFMGDEGGGAQRWIKFGSLRFQPSEIAKYALILTLAWYYQKYESKAFDFKDKRTSNLYGTLFPLCLIGLICGLVMLEKHLSGIIIIGTIGLMVMFASGIRLKLLGAFGAVAVAGVAAMALLTDYTKRRIDIWLNPAAYPQDGGWQTLQGM
;
A
#
# COMPACT_ATOMS: atom_id res chain seq x y z
N MET A 1 -14.16 13.16 15.73
CA MET A 1 -13.15 12.28 15.06
C MET A 1 -11.73 12.47 15.61
N VAL A 2 -11.25 13.71 15.81
CA VAL A 2 -9.89 13.99 16.33
C VAL A 2 -9.65 13.34 17.71
N CYS A 3 -10.57 13.50 18.66
CA CYS A 3 -10.44 12.91 20.01
C CYS A 3 -10.31 11.37 19.98
N ILE A 4 -11.08 10.72 19.12
CA ILE A 4 -11.00 9.26 18.93
C ILE A 4 -9.63 8.86 18.41
N GLY A 5 -9.10 9.58 17.41
CA GLY A 5 -7.77 9.34 16.87
C GLY A 5 -6.66 9.52 17.90
N LEU A 6 -6.75 10.55 18.75
CA LEU A 6 -5.80 10.78 19.85
C LEU A 6 -5.82 9.65 20.87
N VAL A 7 -7.01 9.16 21.25
CA VAL A 7 -7.13 8.03 22.16
C VAL A 7 -6.47 6.78 21.57
N PHE A 8 -6.77 6.45 20.30
CA PHE A 8 -6.12 5.32 19.63
C PHE A 8 -4.60 5.47 19.54
N MET A 9 -4.10 6.67 19.25
CA MET A 9 -2.67 6.95 19.22
C MET A 9 -2.01 6.70 20.60
N ILE A 10 -2.62 7.19 21.69
CA ILE A 10 -2.10 6.98 23.05
C ILE A 10 -2.14 5.49 23.42
N VAL A 11 -3.23 4.79 23.11
CA VAL A 11 -3.33 3.34 23.37
C VAL A 11 -2.27 2.58 22.59
N ALA A 12 -2.12 2.85 21.30
CA ALA A 12 -1.13 2.20 20.46
C ALA A 12 0.30 2.46 20.95
N SER A 13 0.61 3.68 21.42
CA SER A 13 1.94 4.01 21.94
C SER A 13 2.32 3.26 23.23
N ARG A 14 1.32 2.75 23.98
CA ARG A 14 1.53 1.97 25.23
C ARG A 14 1.70 0.47 24.97
N ILE A 15 1.42 -0.01 23.77
CA ILE A 15 1.56 -1.42 23.42
C ILE A 15 3.06 -1.76 23.30
N PRO A 16 3.56 -2.80 23.98
CA PRO A 16 4.96 -3.18 23.91
C PRO A 16 5.31 -3.73 22.52
N LEU A 17 6.50 -3.41 22.02
CA LEU A 17 6.99 -3.82 20.67
C LEU A 17 6.90 -5.34 20.42
N ARG A 18 6.98 -6.14 21.50
CA ARG A 18 6.83 -7.60 21.41
C ARG A 18 5.48 -7.99 20.82
N MET A 19 4.39 -7.30 21.18
CA MET A 19 3.05 -7.59 20.66
C MET A 19 2.96 -7.26 19.16
N TYR A 20 3.53 -6.15 18.72
CA TYR A 20 3.60 -5.79 17.30
C TYR A 20 4.34 -6.84 16.48
N LYS A 21 5.43 -7.42 17.02
CA LYS A 21 6.16 -8.50 16.35
C LYS A 21 5.31 -9.76 16.16
N TRP A 22 4.54 -10.13 17.18
CA TRP A 22 3.63 -11.29 17.09
C TRP A 22 2.45 -11.02 16.15
N ALA A 23 1.95 -9.79 16.12
CA ALA A 23 0.83 -9.39 15.29
C ALA A 23 1.21 -9.21 13.81
N ALA A 24 2.48 -8.98 13.47
CA ALA A 24 2.92 -8.60 12.13
C ALA A 24 2.46 -9.60 11.06
N VAL A 25 2.83 -10.87 11.18
CA VAL A 25 2.48 -11.91 10.18
C VAL A 25 0.98 -12.21 10.16
N PRO A 26 0.29 -12.42 11.30
CA PRO A 26 -1.17 -12.57 11.30
C PRO A 26 -1.90 -11.38 10.68
N ALA A 27 -1.50 -10.14 11.00
CA ALA A 27 -2.10 -8.94 10.43
C ALA A 27 -1.96 -8.89 8.90
N TYR A 28 -0.80 -9.28 8.38
CA TYR A 28 -0.56 -9.36 6.94
C TYR A 28 -1.47 -10.39 6.26
N ILE A 29 -1.58 -11.59 6.83
CA ILE A 29 -2.43 -12.66 6.30
C ILE A 29 -3.89 -12.22 6.33
N VAL A 30 -4.36 -11.67 7.46
CA VAL A 30 -5.73 -11.16 7.60
C VAL A 30 -6.01 -10.03 6.61
N SER A 31 -5.08 -9.10 6.43
CA SER A 31 -5.27 -8.02 5.45
C SER A 31 -5.32 -8.53 4.02
N ALA A 32 -4.50 -9.52 3.65
CA ALA A 32 -4.55 -10.15 2.34
C ALA A 32 -5.88 -10.89 2.12
N LEU A 33 -6.38 -11.62 3.12
CA LEU A 33 -7.69 -12.28 3.06
C LEU A 33 -8.84 -11.27 2.94
N LEU A 34 -8.78 -10.15 3.65
CA LEU A 34 -9.77 -9.08 3.55
C LEU A 34 -9.77 -8.41 2.17
N LEU A 35 -8.58 -8.23 1.56
CA LEU A 35 -8.47 -7.73 0.18
C LEU A 35 -9.07 -8.73 -0.82
N VAL A 36 -8.86 -10.02 -0.62
CA VAL A 36 -9.53 -11.04 -1.44
C VAL A 36 -11.05 -11.02 -1.20
N ALA A 37 -11.49 -10.93 0.05
CA ALA A 37 -12.92 -10.89 0.38
C ALA A 37 -13.64 -9.69 -0.24
N VAL A 38 -13.01 -8.51 -0.29
CA VAL A 38 -13.62 -7.32 -0.89
C VAL A 38 -13.84 -7.46 -2.40
N LEU A 39 -13.05 -8.27 -3.10
CA LEU A 39 -13.26 -8.55 -4.53
C LEU A 39 -14.57 -9.30 -4.81
N PHE A 40 -15.05 -10.11 -3.83
CA PHE A 40 -16.28 -10.88 -3.96
C PHE A 40 -17.49 -10.24 -3.29
N MET A 41 -17.28 -9.47 -2.21
CA MET A 41 -18.34 -8.96 -1.34
C MET A 41 -18.34 -7.43 -1.25
N GLY A 42 -17.45 -6.75 -1.98
CA GLY A 42 -17.31 -5.30 -1.91
C GLY A 42 -18.45 -4.55 -2.60
N ASP A 43 -18.85 -3.42 -2.02
CA ASP A 43 -19.75 -2.48 -2.65
C ASP A 43 -19.03 -1.64 -3.70
N GLU A 44 -19.69 -1.45 -4.84
CA GLU A 44 -19.24 -0.55 -5.88
C GLU A 44 -19.39 0.91 -5.45
N GLY A 45 -18.28 1.56 -5.19
CA GLY A 45 -18.21 3.01 -4.96
C GLY A 45 -17.37 3.68 -6.04
N GLY A 46 -18.00 4.42 -6.96
CA GLY A 46 -17.29 5.12 -8.03
C GLY A 46 -16.61 4.20 -9.06
N GLY A 47 -17.22 3.05 -9.40
CA GLY A 47 -16.74 2.12 -10.42
C GLY A 47 -15.65 1.15 -9.96
N ALA A 48 -15.45 1.00 -8.65
CA ALA A 48 -14.51 0.03 -8.09
C ALA A 48 -15.00 -0.51 -6.75
N GLN A 49 -14.83 -1.81 -6.55
CA GLN A 49 -15.19 -2.51 -5.32
C GLN A 49 -14.06 -2.35 -4.31
N ARG A 50 -14.22 -1.47 -3.31
CA ARG A 50 -13.16 -1.12 -2.36
C ARG A 50 -13.60 -1.09 -0.92
N TRP A 51 -14.91 -1.15 -0.68
CA TRP A 51 -15.51 -0.92 0.63
C TRP A 51 -16.30 -2.14 1.08
N ILE A 52 -16.10 -2.54 2.31
CA ILE A 52 -16.96 -3.52 2.98
C ILE A 52 -17.88 -2.73 3.89
N LYS A 53 -19.20 -2.94 3.75
CA LYS A 53 -20.20 -2.34 4.62
C LYS A 53 -20.57 -3.29 5.72
N PHE A 54 -20.49 -2.80 6.96
CA PHE A 54 -21.06 -3.44 8.14
C PHE A 54 -22.12 -2.50 8.73
N GLY A 55 -23.36 -2.64 8.27
CA GLY A 55 -24.44 -1.72 8.65
C GLY A 55 -24.18 -0.29 8.20
N SER A 56 -24.05 0.64 9.15
CA SER A 56 -23.71 2.05 8.88
C SER A 56 -22.22 2.35 8.72
N LEU A 57 -21.35 1.40 9.08
CA LEU A 57 -19.89 1.56 9.00
C LEU A 57 -19.37 1.08 7.65
N ARG A 58 -18.56 1.92 7.02
CA ARG A 58 -17.80 1.57 5.81
C ARG A 58 -16.35 1.37 6.17
N PHE A 59 -15.80 0.26 5.76
CA PHE A 59 -14.44 -0.15 6.05
C PHE A 59 -13.70 -0.46 4.76
N GLN A 60 -12.47 0.04 4.62
CA GLN A 60 -11.63 -0.21 3.45
C GLN A 60 -10.45 -1.12 3.84
N PRO A 61 -10.40 -2.36 3.35
CA PRO A 61 -9.34 -3.32 3.70
C PRO A 61 -7.92 -2.83 3.36
N SER A 62 -7.74 -2.09 2.27
CA SER A 62 -6.45 -1.54 1.87
C SER A 62 -5.86 -0.55 2.89
N GLU A 63 -6.70 0.08 3.75
CA GLU A 63 -6.21 0.93 4.84
C GLU A 63 -5.47 0.10 5.90
N ILE A 64 -6.02 -1.07 6.29
CA ILE A 64 -5.32 -1.99 7.21
C ILE A 64 -4.08 -2.59 6.55
N ALA A 65 -4.16 -2.94 5.28
CA ALA A 65 -3.05 -3.55 4.56
C ALA A 65 -1.78 -2.69 4.59
N LYS A 66 -1.90 -1.35 4.56
CA LYS A 66 -0.77 -0.42 4.70
C LYS A 66 -0.03 -0.62 6.02
N TYR A 67 -0.75 -0.64 7.12
CA TYR A 67 -0.15 -0.83 8.46
C TYR A 67 0.40 -2.24 8.65
N ALA A 68 -0.33 -3.25 8.20
CA ALA A 68 0.11 -4.64 8.24
C ALA A 68 1.41 -4.86 7.46
N LEU A 69 1.54 -4.24 6.27
CA LEU A 69 2.75 -4.30 5.46
C LEU A 69 3.95 -3.66 6.19
N ILE A 70 3.78 -2.47 6.78
CA ILE A 70 4.84 -1.79 7.55
C ILE A 70 5.34 -2.71 8.68
N LEU A 71 4.43 -3.24 9.49
CA LEU A 71 4.77 -4.11 10.62
C LEU A 71 5.47 -5.38 10.14
N THR A 72 4.99 -5.98 9.05
CA THR A 72 5.55 -7.22 8.52
C THR A 72 6.93 -7.02 7.93
N LEU A 73 7.16 -5.95 7.19
CA LEU A 73 8.49 -5.63 6.66
C LEU A 73 9.47 -5.31 7.78
N ALA A 74 9.06 -4.53 8.79
CA ALA A 74 9.90 -4.21 9.94
C ALA A 74 10.29 -5.48 10.73
N TRP A 75 9.30 -6.36 11.00
CA TRP A 75 9.54 -7.67 11.62
C TRP A 75 10.45 -8.55 10.77
N TYR A 76 10.23 -8.58 9.47
CA TYR A 76 11.01 -9.37 8.52
C TYR A 76 12.48 -8.96 8.52
N TYR A 77 12.77 -7.67 8.38
CA TYR A 77 14.15 -7.18 8.38
C TYR A 77 14.86 -7.41 9.70
N GLN A 78 14.16 -7.27 10.82
CA GLN A 78 14.71 -7.60 12.12
C GLN A 78 15.06 -9.09 12.25
N LYS A 79 14.18 -9.97 11.75
CA LYS A 79 14.38 -11.44 11.84
C LYS A 79 15.50 -11.94 10.94
N TYR A 80 15.62 -11.37 9.75
CA TYR A 80 16.56 -11.82 8.71
C TYR A 80 17.72 -10.84 8.49
N GLU A 81 18.03 -9.99 9.46
CA GLU A 81 19.06 -8.96 9.41
C GLU A 81 20.40 -9.52 8.91
N SER A 82 20.88 -10.60 9.50
CA SER A 82 22.17 -11.23 9.14
C SER A 82 22.24 -11.72 7.70
N LYS A 83 21.11 -12.16 7.12
CA LYS A 83 21.03 -12.64 5.73
C LYS A 83 20.77 -11.51 4.76
N ALA A 84 19.94 -10.55 5.14
CA ALA A 84 19.58 -9.41 4.30
C ALA A 84 20.77 -8.47 4.05
N PHE A 85 21.67 -8.36 5.03
CA PHE A 85 22.86 -7.47 4.98
C PHE A 85 24.18 -8.23 4.95
N ASP A 86 24.18 -9.48 4.48
CA ASP A 86 25.42 -10.21 4.24
C ASP A 86 26.13 -9.68 3.00
N PHE A 87 27.11 -8.78 3.24
CA PHE A 87 27.91 -8.19 2.17
C PHE A 87 28.88 -9.17 1.51
N LYS A 88 29.14 -10.34 2.12
CA LYS A 88 30.03 -11.37 1.58
C LYS A 88 29.31 -12.20 0.53
N ASP A 89 28.07 -12.61 0.79
CA ASP A 89 27.24 -13.33 -0.18
C ASP A 89 26.19 -12.41 -0.79
N LYS A 90 26.54 -11.83 -1.95
CA LYS A 90 25.66 -10.93 -2.72
C LYS A 90 24.35 -11.60 -3.11
N ARG A 91 24.35 -12.92 -3.36
CA ARG A 91 23.16 -13.65 -3.79
C ARG A 91 22.13 -13.75 -2.65
N THR A 92 22.59 -14.18 -1.47
CA THR A 92 21.76 -14.26 -0.28
C THR A 92 21.25 -12.89 0.15
N SER A 93 22.12 -11.87 0.14
CA SER A 93 21.72 -10.49 0.45
C SER A 93 20.68 -9.94 -0.52
N ASN A 94 20.79 -10.18 -1.82
CA ASN A 94 19.80 -9.73 -2.79
C ASN A 94 18.47 -10.49 -2.63
N LEU A 95 18.52 -11.79 -2.33
CA LEU A 95 17.33 -12.60 -2.16
C LEU A 95 16.54 -12.16 -0.90
N TYR A 96 17.21 -12.18 0.27
CA TYR A 96 16.56 -11.86 1.54
C TYR A 96 16.39 -10.35 1.77
N GLY A 97 17.34 -9.53 1.31
CA GLY A 97 17.24 -8.07 1.47
C GLY A 97 16.28 -7.40 0.50
N THR A 98 16.12 -7.94 -0.72
CA THR A 98 15.37 -7.25 -1.77
C THR A 98 14.21 -8.07 -2.31
N LEU A 99 14.44 -9.29 -2.80
CA LEU A 99 13.43 -10.04 -3.54
C LEU A 99 12.24 -10.45 -2.66
N PHE A 100 12.49 -11.04 -1.49
CA PHE A 100 11.41 -11.43 -0.57
C PHE A 100 10.54 -10.26 -0.11
N PRO A 101 11.10 -9.12 0.37
CA PRO A 101 10.30 -7.93 0.69
C PRO A 101 9.51 -7.40 -0.50
N LEU A 102 10.09 -7.39 -1.70
CA LEU A 102 9.36 -7.00 -2.91
C LEU A 102 8.21 -7.95 -3.24
N CYS A 103 8.35 -9.25 -3.02
CA CYS A 103 7.25 -10.20 -3.18
C CYS A 103 6.11 -9.91 -2.20
N LEU A 104 6.41 -9.55 -0.94
CA LEU A 104 5.41 -9.15 0.03
C LEU A 104 4.67 -7.88 -0.39
N ILE A 105 5.42 -6.86 -0.83
CA ILE A 105 4.83 -5.61 -1.36
C ILE A 105 4.00 -5.92 -2.61
N GLY A 106 4.56 -6.70 -3.53
CA GLY A 106 3.93 -7.05 -4.81
C GLY A 106 2.63 -7.81 -4.65
N LEU A 107 2.53 -8.72 -3.65
CA LEU A 107 1.30 -9.45 -3.36
C LEU A 107 0.18 -8.49 -2.95
N ILE A 108 0.42 -7.59 -2.00
CA ILE A 108 -0.60 -6.63 -1.57
C ILE A 108 -0.94 -5.66 -2.71
N CYS A 109 0.06 -5.11 -3.41
CA CYS A 109 -0.18 -4.23 -4.56
C CYS A 109 -0.96 -4.93 -5.67
N GLY A 110 -0.67 -6.21 -5.94
CA GLY A 110 -1.40 -7.03 -6.92
C GLY A 110 -2.87 -7.22 -6.55
N LEU A 111 -3.17 -7.51 -5.27
CA LEU A 111 -4.55 -7.61 -4.79
C LEU A 111 -5.29 -6.27 -4.91
N VAL A 112 -4.66 -5.17 -4.51
CA VAL A 112 -5.23 -3.81 -4.63
C VAL A 112 -5.39 -3.38 -6.09
N MET A 113 -4.56 -3.91 -7.00
CA MET A 113 -4.70 -3.69 -8.44
C MET A 113 -5.99 -4.31 -8.97
N LEU A 114 -6.36 -5.50 -8.50
CA LEU A 114 -7.63 -6.15 -8.87
C LEU A 114 -8.85 -5.33 -8.41
N GLU A 115 -8.74 -4.56 -7.33
CA GLU A 115 -9.76 -3.61 -6.86
C GLU A 115 -9.85 -2.33 -7.72
N LYS A 116 -9.04 -2.19 -8.77
CA LYS A 116 -8.91 -0.98 -9.61
C LYS A 116 -8.57 0.28 -8.78
N HIS A 117 -7.76 0.12 -7.74
CA HIS A 117 -7.41 1.18 -6.79
C HIS A 117 -5.98 1.71 -7.00
N LEU A 118 -5.77 2.47 -8.08
CA LEU A 118 -4.44 2.99 -8.47
C LEU A 118 -3.75 3.80 -7.36
N SER A 119 -4.49 4.69 -6.69
CA SER A 119 -3.93 5.50 -5.58
C SER A 119 -3.44 4.62 -4.43
N GLY A 120 -4.17 3.53 -4.13
CA GLY A 120 -3.77 2.56 -3.11
C GLY A 120 -2.46 1.87 -3.46
N ILE A 121 -2.28 1.45 -4.72
CA ILE A 121 -1.05 0.82 -5.21
C ILE A 121 0.14 1.76 -5.04
N ILE A 122 0.00 3.02 -5.44
CA ILE A 122 1.07 4.03 -5.34
C ILE A 122 1.47 4.22 -3.87
N ILE A 123 0.50 4.40 -2.98
CA ILE A 123 0.75 4.63 -1.55
C ILE A 123 1.40 3.39 -0.92
N ILE A 124 0.85 2.19 -1.13
CA ILE A 124 1.37 0.94 -0.56
C ILE A 124 2.77 0.63 -1.09
N GLY A 125 2.98 0.79 -2.40
CA GLY A 125 4.28 0.60 -3.03
C GLY A 125 5.32 1.57 -2.48
N THR A 126 4.97 2.86 -2.37
CA THR A 126 5.86 3.89 -1.81
C THR A 126 6.19 3.59 -0.35
N ILE A 127 5.20 3.23 0.48
CA ILE A 127 5.43 2.85 1.88
C ILE A 127 6.38 1.65 1.95
N GLY A 128 6.14 0.61 1.15
CA GLY A 128 7.00 -0.57 1.12
C GLY A 128 8.44 -0.23 0.75
N LEU A 129 8.64 0.55 -0.31
CA LEU A 129 9.97 1.00 -0.74
C LEU A 129 10.65 1.89 0.32
N MET A 130 9.90 2.75 1.01
CA MET A 130 10.44 3.58 2.11
C MET A 130 10.90 2.74 3.30
N VAL A 131 10.16 1.69 3.68
CA VAL A 131 10.59 0.76 4.73
C VAL A 131 11.83 0.00 4.29
N MET A 132 11.91 -0.45 3.05
CA MET A 132 13.10 -1.07 2.46
C MET A 132 14.30 -0.13 2.50
N PHE A 133 14.10 1.14 2.12
CA PHE A 133 15.13 2.17 2.18
C PHE A 133 15.63 2.40 3.61
N ALA A 134 14.71 2.60 4.55
CA ALA A 134 15.03 2.81 5.96
C ALA A 134 15.76 1.62 6.60
N SER A 135 15.56 0.41 6.06
CA SER A 135 16.26 -0.80 6.50
C SER A 135 17.71 -0.90 5.99
N GLY A 136 18.19 0.02 5.13
CA GLY A 136 19.58 0.06 4.68
C GLY A 136 19.90 -0.81 3.47
N ILE A 137 18.93 -1.10 2.62
CA ILE A 137 19.14 -1.86 1.38
C ILE A 137 19.99 -1.08 0.38
N ARG A 138 20.66 -1.79 -0.53
CA ARG A 138 21.46 -1.21 -1.59
C ARG A 138 20.60 -0.29 -2.49
N LEU A 139 20.90 1.01 -2.46
CA LEU A 139 20.18 2.05 -3.21
C LEU A 139 20.06 1.76 -4.71
N LYS A 140 21.06 1.11 -5.31
CA LYS A 140 21.02 0.75 -6.74
C LYS A 140 19.88 -0.20 -7.08
N LEU A 141 19.65 -1.22 -6.23
CA LEU A 141 18.55 -2.16 -6.41
C LEU A 141 17.20 -1.49 -6.16
N LEU A 142 17.11 -0.71 -5.08
CA LEU A 142 15.91 0.03 -4.75
C LEU A 142 15.53 1.00 -5.87
N GLY A 143 16.50 1.73 -6.43
CA GLY A 143 16.29 2.63 -7.56
C GLY A 143 15.81 1.91 -8.82
N ALA A 144 16.38 0.75 -9.14
CA ALA A 144 15.96 -0.06 -10.28
C ALA A 144 14.49 -0.52 -10.13
N PHE A 145 14.11 -1.05 -8.96
CA PHE A 145 12.73 -1.48 -8.70
C PHE A 145 11.76 -0.30 -8.60
N GLY A 146 12.20 0.82 -8.02
CA GLY A 146 11.43 2.07 -8.01
C GLY A 146 11.15 2.56 -9.42
N ALA A 147 12.13 2.56 -10.30
CA ALA A 147 11.98 2.93 -11.71
C ALA A 147 10.98 2.01 -12.45
N VAL A 148 11.08 0.69 -12.22
CA VAL A 148 10.12 -0.29 -12.80
C VAL A 148 8.71 -0.05 -12.26
N ALA A 149 8.55 0.23 -10.97
CA ALA A 149 7.26 0.54 -10.37
C ALA A 149 6.64 1.81 -10.96
N VAL A 150 7.44 2.87 -11.11
CA VAL A 150 7.00 4.13 -11.74
C VAL A 150 6.61 3.91 -13.20
N ALA A 151 7.43 3.17 -13.95
CA ALA A 151 7.12 2.83 -15.35
C ALA A 151 5.82 2.00 -15.46
N GLY A 152 5.61 1.04 -14.56
CA GLY A 152 4.38 0.24 -14.52
C GLY A 152 3.13 1.08 -14.22
N VAL A 153 3.21 1.98 -13.26
CA VAL A 153 2.13 2.93 -12.93
C VAL A 153 1.87 3.88 -14.10
N ALA A 154 2.91 4.40 -14.74
CA ALA A 154 2.78 5.27 -15.90
C ALA A 154 2.13 4.52 -17.09
N ALA A 155 2.57 3.30 -17.37
CA ALA A 155 1.97 2.47 -18.40
C ALA A 155 0.48 2.19 -18.12
N MET A 156 0.14 1.86 -16.87
CA MET A 156 -1.25 1.65 -16.46
C MET A 156 -2.08 2.93 -16.59
N ALA A 157 -1.49 4.09 -16.26
CA ALA A 157 -2.12 5.40 -16.42
C ALA A 157 -2.44 5.73 -17.88
N LEU A 158 -1.52 5.38 -18.79
CA LEU A 158 -1.68 5.64 -20.23
C LEU A 158 -2.60 4.64 -20.94
N LEU A 159 -2.68 3.40 -20.45
CA LEU A 159 -3.45 2.33 -21.10
C LEU A 159 -4.90 2.23 -20.61
N THR A 160 -5.23 2.80 -19.44
CA THR A 160 -6.56 2.67 -18.84
C THR A 160 -7.38 3.94 -19.03
N ASP A 161 -8.52 3.84 -19.71
CA ASP A 161 -9.42 4.98 -19.95
C ASP A 161 -9.93 5.64 -18.66
N TYR A 162 -10.11 4.85 -17.60
CA TYR A 162 -10.44 5.36 -16.26
C TYR A 162 -9.39 6.35 -15.73
N THR A 163 -8.11 6.06 -15.95
CA THR A 163 -7.02 6.91 -15.46
C THR A 163 -6.84 8.12 -16.37
N LYS A 164 -6.97 7.95 -17.69
CA LYS A 164 -6.97 9.08 -18.64
C LYS A 164 -8.04 10.09 -18.27
N ARG A 165 -9.29 9.64 -18.05
CA ARG A 165 -10.40 10.51 -17.65
C ARG A 165 -10.09 11.27 -16.35
N ARG A 166 -9.42 10.65 -15.38
CA ARG A 166 -9.00 11.35 -14.15
C ARG A 166 -7.94 12.41 -14.39
N ILE A 167 -7.00 12.16 -15.28
CA ILE A 167 -5.97 13.12 -15.67
C ILE A 167 -6.63 14.29 -16.40
N ASP A 168 -7.57 14.03 -17.31
CA ASP A 168 -8.32 15.08 -18.02
C ASP A 168 -9.13 15.95 -17.06
N ILE A 169 -9.82 15.35 -16.09
CA ILE A 169 -10.56 16.07 -15.04
C ILE A 169 -9.60 16.94 -14.21
N TRP A 170 -8.40 16.44 -13.89
CA TRP A 170 -7.41 17.17 -13.12
C TRP A 170 -6.83 18.36 -13.92
N LEU A 171 -6.57 18.18 -15.22
CA LEU A 171 -6.04 19.24 -16.10
C LEU A 171 -7.10 20.29 -16.43
N ASN A 172 -8.36 19.89 -16.63
CA ASN A 172 -9.48 20.75 -16.98
C ASN A 172 -10.70 20.52 -16.08
N PRO A 173 -10.63 20.85 -14.78
CA PRO A 173 -11.71 20.58 -13.84
C PRO A 173 -13.01 21.32 -14.17
N ALA A 174 -12.93 22.45 -14.84
CA ALA A 174 -14.09 23.24 -15.28
C ALA A 174 -14.92 22.56 -16.38
N ALA A 175 -14.32 21.65 -17.15
CA ALA A 175 -15.04 20.90 -18.18
C ALA A 175 -15.87 19.72 -17.60
N TYR A 176 -15.61 19.33 -16.35
CA TYR A 176 -16.24 18.18 -15.68
C TYR A 176 -16.81 18.53 -14.29
N PRO A 177 -17.72 19.51 -14.19
CA PRO A 177 -18.19 20.03 -12.91
C PRO A 177 -18.97 19.02 -12.06
N GLN A 178 -19.52 17.96 -12.66
CA GLN A 178 -20.28 16.91 -11.95
C GLN A 178 -19.48 15.63 -11.70
N ASP A 179 -18.38 15.41 -12.41
CA ASP A 179 -17.59 14.16 -12.43
C ASP A 179 -16.29 14.20 -11.59
N GLY A 180 -16.26 14.93 -10.50
CA GLY A 180 -15.07 15.04 -9.63
C GLY A 180 -14.26 16.33 -9.84
N GLY A 181 -14.51 17.09 -10.90
CA GLY A 181 -13.96 18.44 -11.09
C GLY A 181 -14.41 19.40 -9.99
N TRP A 182 -15.59 19.18 -9.41
CA TRP A 182 -16.12 19.97 -8.30
C TRP A 182 -15.19 20.02 -7.09
N GLN A 183 -14.59 18.87 -6.70
CA GLN A 183 -13.67 18.83 -5.57
C GLN A 183 -12.39 19.64 -5.84
N THR A 184 -11.90 19.62 -7.07
CA THR A 184 -10.72 20.38 -7.49
C THR A 184 -11.03 21.89 -7.55
N LEU A 185 -12.21 22.26 -8.06
CA LEU A 185 -12.66 23.66 -8.15
C LEU A 185 -12.92 24.28 -6.77
N GLN A 186 -13.39 23.51 -5.79
CA GLN A 186 -13.57 24.00 -4.41
C GLN A 186 -12.27 24.06 -3.60
N GLY A 187 -11.22 23.36 -4.04
CA GLY A 187 -9.90 23.38 -3.39
C GLY A 187 -8.96 24.45 -3.91
N MET A 188 -9.34 25.16 -4.99
CA MET A 188 -8.64 26.32 -5.55
C MET A 188 -9.18 27.61 -4.99
#